data_b00ad5d16f7850726fb187143deb3ee4
#
_entry.id   b00ad5d16f7850726fb187143deb3ee4
#
_cell.length_a   1.000
_cell.length_b   1.000
_cell.length_c   1.000
_cell.angle_alpha   90.00
_cell.angle_beta   90.00
_cell.angle_gamma   90.00
#
_symmetry.space_group_name_H-M   'P 1'
#
loop_
_entity.id
_entity.type
_entity.pdbx_description
1 polymer ?
#
loop_
_entity_poly.entity_id
_entity_poly.type
_entity_poly.pdbx_seq_one_letter_code
_entity_poly.pdbx_strand_id
1 'polypeptide(L)'
;MDFEELVRERFSARSYLDKPVEKEKIEAILEAGRLAPSAKNLQPTRVLVAEGAEALSKISKGANLYGAPLAFVAVSERDAAWTRPFDGKNFGDIDASIVVTQMMYAAQSLGLRSVWIGYFDPAIMKVELGLADGEDVSSVLAVGYSDEQTSRNHGNRIAMSEFARRLRGISIS
;
A
#
# COMPACT_ATOMS: atom_id res chain seq x y z
N MET A 1 -15.33 13.03 6.67
CA MET A 1 -14.66 13.21 5.36
C MET A 1 -15.35 12.28 4.39
N ASP A 2 -15.88 12.80 3.31
CA ASP A 2 -16.44 11.96 2.25
C ASP A 2 -15.30 11.38 1.37
N PHE A 3 -15.65 10.46 0.46
CA PHE A 3 -14.62 9.77 -0.32
C PHE A 3 -13.89 10.71 -1.29
N GLU A 4 -14.57 11.68 -1.88
CA GLU A 4 -13.96 12.62 -2.83
C GLU A 4 -12.95 13.52 -2.11
N GLU A 5 -13.30 14.03 -0.94
CA GLU A 5 -12.44 14.82 -0.07
C GLU A 5 -11.22 14.00 0.37
N LEU A 6 -11.45 12.74 0.79
CA LEU A 6 -10.39 11.80 1.18
C LEU A 6 -9.35 11.59 0.07
N VAL A 7 -9.82 11.37 -1.16
CA VAL A 7 -8.94 11.18 -2.34
C VAL A 7 -8.13 12.44 -2.64
N ARG A 8 -8.73 13.63 -2.47
CA ARG A 8 -8.07 14.91 -2.73
C ARG A 8 -7.01 15.26 -1.68
N GLU A 9 -7.29 14.96 -0.41
CA GLU A 9 -6.42 15.35 0.70
C GLU A 9 -5.28 14.37 0.97
N ARG A 10 -5.41 13.11 0.57
CA ARG A 10 -4.37 12.12 0.77
C ARG A 10 -3.13 12.46 -0.05
N PHE A 11 -2.01 12.60 0.61
CA PHE A 11 -0.69 12.73 -0.02
C PHE A 11 0.33 11.78 0.63
N SER A 12 1.48 11.59 -0.01
CA SER A 12 2.57 10.75 0.50
C SER A 12 3.44 11.54 1.47
N ALA A 13 3.22 11.35 2.77
CA ALA A 13 4.02 11.99 3.83
C ALA A 13 5.38 11.30 3.99
N ARG A 14 6.43 12.08 4.19
CA ARG A 14 7.81 11.62 4.35
C ARG A 14 8.49 12.19 5.58
N SER A 15 7.69 12.62 6.53
CA SER A 15 8.12 13.06 7.86
C SER A 15 6.99 12.74 8.85
N TYR A 16 7.33 12.14 9.97
CA TYR A 16 6.35 11.70 10.95
C TYR A 16 6.73 12.18 12.34
N LEU A 17 5.71 12.39 13.18
CA LEU A 17 5.88 12.69 14.59
C LEU A 17 6.26 11.42 15.36
N ASP A 18 7.06 11.58 16.38
CA ASP A 18 7.33 10.51 17.36
C ASP A 18 6.11 10.33 18.29
N LYS A 19 5.05 9.82 17.69
CA LYS A 19 3.78 9.55 18.37
C LYS A 19 3.26 8.20 17.93
N PRO A 20 3.05 7.26 18.86
CA PRO A 20 2.50 5.96 18.52
C PRO A 20 1.10 6.08 17.93
N VAL A 21 0.76 5.12 17.07
CA VAL A 21 -0.60 4.99 16.53
C VAL A 21 -1.41 4.10 17.48
N GLU A 22 -2.63 4.50 17.76
CA GLU A 22 -3.55 3.78 18.65
C GLU A 22 -3.92 2.42 18.05
N LYS A 23 -4.02 1.40 18.91
CA LYS A 23 -4.30 0.02 18.50
C LYS A 23 -5.60 -0.10 17.69
N GLU A 24 -6.63 0.62 18.10
CA GLU A 24 -7.93 0.63 17.42
C GLU A 24 -7.84 1.16 15.98
N LYS A 25 -6.94 2.12 15.73
CA LYS A 25 -6.68 2.62 14.37
C LYS A 25 -5.91 1.61 13.55
N ILE A 26 -4.94 0.91 14.15
CA ILE A 26 -4.19 -0.16 13.47
C ILE A 26 -5.16 -1.28 13.04
N GLU A 27 -6.03 -1.71 13.95
CA GLU A 27 -7.05 -2.73 13.69
C GLU A 27 -8.02 -2.30 12.58
N ALA A 28 -8.47 -1.04 12.58
CA ALA A 28 -9.35 -0.50 11.55
C ALA A 28 -8.66 -0.44 10.17
N ILE A 29 -7.38 -0.10 10.12
CA ILE A 29 -6.60 -0.12 8.86
C ILE A 29 -6.44 -1.54 8.34
N LEU A 30 -6.14 -2.50 9.22
CA LEU A 30 -6.02 -3.91 8.85
C LEU A 30 -7.34 -4.48 8.35
N GLU A 31 -8.47 -4.15 9.00
CA GLU A 31 -9.79 -4.57 8.57
C GLU A 31 -10.15 -4.01 7.18
N ALA A 32 -9.82 -2.75 6.90
CA ALA A 32 -10.00 -2.18 5.57
C ALA A 32 -9.21 -2.96 4.51
N GLY A 33 -7.98 -3.34 4.80
CA GLY A 33 -7.16 -4.18 3.92
C GLY A 33 -7.74 -5.58 3.74
N ARG A 34 -8.22 -6.21 4.83
CA ARG A 34 -8.83 -7.54 4.81
C ARG A 34 -10.09 -7.63 3.95
N LEU A 35 -10.83 -6.53 3.86
CA LEU A 35 -12.05 -6.40 3.04
C LEU A 35 -11.76 -6.07 1.56
N ALA A 36 -10.51 -5.90 1.18
CA ALA A 36 -10.14 -5.59 -0.18
C ALA A 36 -10.48 -6.75 -1.14
N PRO A 37 -10.96 -6.47 -2.36
CA PRO A 37 -11.17 -7.50 -3.36
C PRO A 37 -9.85 -8.08 -3.87
N SER A 38 -9.88 -9.34 -4.26
CA SER A 38 -8.77 -10.03 -4.92
C SER A 38 -9.23 -10.86 -6.11
N ALA A 39 -8.34 -11.21 -7.01
CA ALA A 39 -8.64 -12.05 -8.16
C ALA A 39 -9.25 -13.39 -7.70
N LYS A 40 -10.46 -13.70 -8.20
CA LYS A 40 -11.25 -14.88 -7.79
C LYS A 40 -11.47 -15.01 -6.27
N ASN A 41 -11.30 -13.94 -5.52
CA ASN A 41 -11.37 -13.93 -4.05
C ASN A 41 -10.39 -14.93 -3.38
N LEU A 42 -9.21 -15.13 -3.99
CA LEU A 42 -8.20 -16.05 -3.44
C LEU A 42 -7.44 -15.48 -2.25
N GLN A 43 -7.45 -14.15 -2.06
CA GLN A 43 -6.90 -13.46 -0.89
C GLN A 43 -5.43 -13.85 -0.60
N PRO A 44 -4.51 -13.74 -1.58
CA PRO A 44 -3.14 -14.22 -1.45
C PRO A 44 -2.22 -13.25 -0.68
N THR A 45 -2.76 -12.13 -0.22
CA THR A 45 -1.96 -11.10 0.47
C THR A 45 -1.95 -11.34 1.97
N ARG A 46 -0.74 -11.30 2.56
CA ARG A 46 -0.53 -11.21 4.01
C ARG A 46 0.03 -9.84 4.35
N VAL A 47 -0.30 -9.35 5.53
CA VAL A 47 0.20 -8.05 6.00
C VAL A 47 0.97 -8.28 7.29
N LEU A 48 2.27 -7.96 7.26
CA LEU A 48 3.10 -7.94 8.46
C LEU A 48 3.02 -6.56 9.08
N VAL A 49 2.76 -6.50 10.38
CA VAL A 49 2.66 -5.25 11.14
C VAL A 49 3.96 -5.05 11.90
N ALA A 50 4.60 -3.91 11.71
CA ALA A 50 5.81 -3.54 12.41
C ALA A 50 5.58 -2.31 13.28
N GLU A 51 5.67 -2.53 14.58
CA GLU A 51 5.63 -1.54 15.64
C GLU A 51 6.85 -1.70 16.54
N GLY A 52 7.31 -0.60 17.11
CA GLY A 52 8.47 -0.59 17.99
C GLY A 52 9.81 -0.68 17.25
N ALA A 53 10.88 -0.29 17.95
CA ALA A 53 12.19 -0.06 17.35
C ALA A 53 12.80 -1.31 16.70
N GLU A 54 12.62 -2.48 17.27
CA GLU A 54 13.19 -3.72 16.74
C GLU A 54 12.56 -4.09 15.39
N ALA A 55 11.22 -4.13 15.31
CA ALA A 55 10.51 -4.50 14.09
C ALA A 55 10.75 -3.49 12.96
N LEU A 56 10.69 -2.20 13.28
CA LEU A 56 10.95 -1.12 12.33
C LEU A 56 12.39 -1.12 11.83
N SER A 57 13.37 -1.49 12.70
CA SER A 57 14.78 -1.57 12.29
C SER A 57 15.04 -2.64 11.25
N LYS A 58 14.34 -3.78 11.30
CA LYS A 58 14.44 -4.84 10.28
C LYS A 58 14.02 -4.32 8.90
N ILE A 59 12.89 -3.62 8.84
CA ILE A 59 12.41 -3.04 7.57
C ILE A 59 13.35 -1.93 7.09
N SER A 60 13.87 -1.11 8.02
CA SER A 60 14.73 0.02 7.68
C SER A 60 16.08 -0.37 7.08
N LYS A 61 16.48 -1.63 7.16
CA LYS A 61 17.67 -2.13 6.44
C LYS A 61 17.44 -2.18 4.92
N GLY A 62 16.21 -2.44 4.47
CA GLY A 62 15.86 -2.56 3.06
C GLY A 62 15.02 -1.40 2.51
N ALA A 63 14.37 -0.58 3.36
CA ALA A 63 13.46 0.48 2.96
C ALA A 63 13.58 1.71 3.86
N ASN A 64 13.39 2.90 3.30
CA ASN A 64 13.32 4.12 4.11
C ASN A 64 11.90 4.35 4.62
N LEU A 65 11.68 4.25 5.92
CA LEU A 65 10.39 4.49 6.57
C LEU A 65 10.12 5.96 6.93
N TYR A 66 11.07 6.86 6.67
CA TYR A 66 10.95 8.30 6.94
C TYR A 66 10.64 8.63 8.42
N GLY A 67 11.05 7.77 9.34
CA GLY A 67 10.79 7.94 10.78
C GLY A 67 9.36 7.56 11.22
N ALA A 68 8.60 6.85 10.39
CA ALA A 68 7.26 6.40 10.76
C ALA A 68 7.29 5.44 11.95
N PRO A 69 6.38 5.60 12.94
CA PRO A 69 6.28 4.74 14.12
C PRO A 69 5.58 3.40 13.83
N LEU A 70 4.98 3.26 12.66
CA LEU A 70 4.23 2.08 12.22
C LEU A 70 4.51 1.80 10.74
N ALA A 71 4.68 0.54 10.40
CA ALA A 71 4.74 0.10 9.01
C ALA A 71 3.94 -1.20 8.80
N PHE A 72 3.27 -1.28 7.66
CA PHE A 72 2.64 -2.49 7.17
C PHE A 72 3.43 -2.96 5.94
N VAL A 73 3.85 -4.23 5.95
CA VAL A 73 4.50 -4.85 4.79
C VAL A 73 3.50 -5.78 4.13
N ALA A 74 3.13 -5.48 2.90
CA ALA A 74 2.28 -6.35 2.11
C ALA A 74 3.13 -7.43 1.44
N VAL A 75 2.84 -8.66 1.76
CA VAL A 75 3.49 -9.87 1.24
C VAL A 75 2.50 -10.60 0.36
N SER A 76 2.91 -10.93 -0.86
CA SER A 76 2.16 -11.76 -1.79
C SER A 76 2.59 -13.22 -1.67
N GLU A 77 1.65 -14.13 -1.43
CA GLU A 77 1.85 -15.58 -1.56
C GLU A 77 1.67 -15.96 -3.04
N ARG A 78 2.78 -16.09 -3.77
CA ARG A 78 2.78 -16.27 -5.23
C ARG A 78 1.97 -17.48 -5.68
N ASP A 79 2.09 -18.60 -4.97
CA ASP A 79 1.43 -19.85 -5.34
C ASP A 79 -0.08 -19.83 -5.02
N ALA A 80 -0.49 -19.01 -4.06
CA ALA A 80 -1.91 -18.80 -3.72
C ALA A 80 -2.59 -17.78 -4.64
N ALA A 81 -1.81 -16.92 -5.32
CA ALA A 81 -2.33 -15.88 -6.19
C ALA A 81 -2.85 -16.45 -7.53
N TRP A 82 -3.92 -15.84 -8.04
CA TRP A 82 -4.42 -16.23 -9.36
C TRP A 82 -3.42 -15.90 -10.46
N THR A 83 -3.18 -16.88 -11.31
CA THR A 83 -2.39 -16.70 -12.52
C THR A 83 -3.31 -16.74 -13.74
N ARG A 84 -3.23 -15.70 -14.57
CA ARG A 84 -4.05 -15.56 -15.77
C ARG A 84 -3.63 -16.58 -16.81
N PRO A 85 -4.54 -17.44 -17.34
CA PRO A 85 -4.15 -18.58 -18.18
C PRO A 85 -3.69 -18.17 -19.59
N PHE A 86 -4.03 -16.96 -20.05
CA PHE A 86 -3.69 -16.51 -21.41
C PHE A 86 -2.23 -16.10 -21.58
N ASP A 87 -1.60 -15.59 -20.55
CA ASP A 87 -0.24 -15.02 -20.62
C ASP A 87 0.64 -15.35 -19.42
N GLY A 88 0.13 -16.14 -18.48
CA GLY A 88 0.87 -16.56 -17.29
C GLY A 88 1.09 -15.43 -16.25
N LYS A 89 0.42 -14.27 -16.38
CA LYS A 89 0.58 -13.18 -15.44
C LYS A 89 0.02 -13.55 -14.06
N ASN A 90 0.89 -13.57 -13.05
CA ASN A 90 0.48 -13.73 -11.65
C ASN A 90 -0.09 -12.41 -11.10
N PHE A 91 -1.14 -12.49 -10.31
CA PHE A 91 -1.88 -11.33 -9.79
C PHE A 91 -1.53 -10.94 -8.36
N GLY A 92 -0.58 -11.60 -7.74
CA GLY A 92 -0.20 -11.37 -6.35
C GLY A 92 0.10 -9.91 -6.03
N ASP A 93 0.95 -9.25 -6.82
CA ASP A 93 1.27 -7.82 -6.63
C ASP A 93 0.08 -6.89 -6.90
N ILE A 94 -0.80 -7.27 -7.83
CA ILE A 94 -2.01 -6.50 -8.12
C ILE A 94 -2.95 -6.57 -6.92
N ASP A 95 -3.23 -7.77 -6.39
CA ASP A 95 -4.08 -7.97 -5.23
C ASP A 95 -3.49 -7.26 -3.99
N ALA A 96 -2.18 -7.38 -3.76
CA ALA A 96 -1.50 -6.68 -2.68
C ALA A 96 -1.59 -5.14 -2.81
N SER A 97 -1.48 -4.61 -4.03
CA SER A 97 -1.62 -3.17 -4.29
C SER A 97 -3.04 -2.66 -3.98
N ILE A 98 -4.08 -3.46 -4.24
CA ILE A 98 -5.45 -3.13 -3.89
C ILE A 98 -5.62 -3.08 -2.36
N VAL A 99 -5.11 -4.10 -1.65
CA VAL A 99 -5.10 -4.16 -0.18
C VAL A 99 -4.45 -2.91 0.41
N VAL A 100 -3.22 -2.61 0.01
CA VAL A 100 -2.47 -1.46 0.54
C VAL A 100 -3.13 -0.13 0.20
N THR A 101 -3.75 -0.01 -0.97
CA THR A 101 -4.49 1.20 -1.35
C THR A 101 -5.69 1.43 -0.43
N GLN A 102 -6.46 0.38 -0.09
CA GLN A 102 -7.54 0.50 0.88
C GLN A 102 -7.04 0.87 2.28
N MET A 103 -5.96 0.23 2.75
CA MET A 103 -5.32 0.56 4.02
C MET A 103 -4.83 2.02 4.06
N MET A 104 -4.25 2.52 2.97
CA MET A 104 -3.79 3.90 2.84
C MET A 104 -4.94 4.91 3.00
N TYR A 105 -6.09 4.66 2.38
CA TYR A 105 -7.26 5.50 2.53
C TYR A 105 -7.90 5.38 3.92
N ALA A 106 -7.90 4.18 4.51
CA ALA A 106 -8.34 4.00 5.90
C ALA A 106 -7.46 4.80 6.87
N ALA A 107 -6.14 4.76 6.73
CA ALA A 107 -5.23 5.57 7.54
C ALA A 107 -5.55 7.07 7.43
N GLN A 108 -5.76 7.57 6.21
CA GLN A 108 -6.13 8.97 5.98
C GLN A 108 -7.47 9.32 6.64
N SER A 109 -8.49 8.47 6.56
CA SER A 109 -9.81 8.71 7.17
C SER A 109 -9.74 8.78 8.71
N LEU A 110 -8.75 8.14 9.30
CA LEU A 110 -8.49 8.13 10.75
C LEU A 110 -7.58 9.29 11.22
N GLY A 111 -7.27 10.25 10.34
CA GLY A 111 -6.42 11.40 10.63
C GLY A 111 -4.93 11.09 10.66
N LEU A 112 -4.51 9.96 10.10
CA LEU A 112 -3.11 9.59 9.94
C LEU A 112 -2.61 9.98 8.55
N ARG A 113 -1.30 10.04 8.40
CA ARG A 113 -0.63 10.18 7.10
C ARG A 113 0.11 8.90 6.78
N SER A 114 0.35 8.69 5.48
CA SER A 114 1.04 7.50 5.01
C SER A 114 1.86 7.76 3.75
N VAL A 115 2.81 6.87 3.49
CA VAL A 115 3.49 6.77 2.20
C VAL A 115 3.54 5.30 1.76
N TRP A 116 3.10 5.07 0.52
CA TRP A 116 3.23 3.79 -0.18
C TRP A 116 4.64 3.69 -0.77
N ILE A 117 5.44 2.74 -0.30
CA ILE A 117 6.86 2.59 -0.63
C ILE A 117 7.03 1.37 -1.54
N GLY A 118 7.47 1.62 -2.77
CA GLY A 118 7.92 0.58 -3.70
C GLY A 118 9.44 0.55 -3.88
N TYR A 119 10.16 1.53 -3.32
CA TYR A 119 11.61 1.57 -3.37
C TYR A 119 12.21 0.92 -2.12
N PHE A 120 12.48 -0.36 -2.22
CA PHE A 120 13.11 -1.18 -1.18
C PHE A 120 13.97 -2.28 -1.81
N ASP A 121 14.89 -2.85 -1.05
CA ASP A 121 15.67 -4.02 -1.47
C ASP A 121 14.91 -5.31 -1.11
N PRO A 122 14.36 -6.05 -2.09
CA PRO A 122 13.56 -7.24 -1.82
C PRO A 122 14.38 -8.39 -1.21
N ALA A 123 15.68 -8.50 -1.52
CA ALA A 123 16.52 -9.54 -0.97
C ALA A 123 16.79 -9.31 0.52
N ILE A 124 17.09 -8.07 0.91
CA ILE A 124 17.25 -7.70 2.32
C ILE A 124 15.92 -7.92 3.04
N MET A 125 14.80 -7.46 2.49
CA MET A 125 13.48 -7.61 3.11
C MET A 125 13.13 -9.08 3.33
N LYS A 126 13.40 -9.95 2.36
CA LYS A 126 13.14 -11.39 2.48
C LYS A 126 13.88 -12.01 3.68
N VAL A 127 15.15 -11.69 3.82
CA VAL A 127 15.99 -12.19 4.91
C VAL A 127 15.55 -11.63 6.26
N GLU A 128 15.39 -10.32 6.36
CA GLU A 128 15.10 -9.65 7.63
C GLU A 128 13.70 -9.98 8.19
N LEU A 129 12.75 -10.26 7.30
CA LEU A 129 11.39 -10.63 7.67
C LEU A 129 11.17 -12.14 7.77
N GLY A 130 12.17 -12.95 7.39
CA GLY A 130 12.10 -14.41 7.46
C GLY A 130 11.05 -14.99 6.50
N LEU A 131 10.90 -14.41 5.30
CA LEU A 131 9.90 -14.84 4.33
C LEU A 131 10.27 -16.18 3.70
N ALA A 132 9.28 -17.03 3.53
CA ALA A 132 9.42 -18.34 2.89
C ALA A 132 9.61 -18.21 1.36
N ASP A 133 9.98 -19.33 0.72
CA ASP A 133 9.95 -19.40 -0.74
C ASP A 133 8.51 -19.29 -1.23
N GLY A 134 8.31 -18.48 -2.29
CA GLY A 134 6.97 -18.14 -2.79
C GLY A 134 6.31 -16.93 -2.12
N GLU A 135 6.90 -16.38 -1.06
CA GLU A 135 6.50 -15.13 -0.45
C GLU A 135 7.37 -13.97 -0.94
N ASP A 136 6.76 -12.95 -1.50
CA ASP A 136 7.44 -11.76 -2.01
C ASP A 136 6.85 -10.50 -1.38
N VAL A 137 7.71 -9.55 -0.99
CA VAL A 137 7.26 -8.22 -0.57
C VAL A 137 6.78 -7.45 -1.78
N SER A 138 5.52 -7.08 -1.80
CA SER A 138 4.92 -6.25 -2.87
C SER A 138 5.08 -4.76 -2.59
N SER A 139 4.96 -4.34 -1.34
CA SER A 139 5.11 -2.94 -0.94
C SER A 139 5.17 -2.77 0.58
N VAL A 140 5.60 -1.58 1.01
CA VAL A 140 5.55 -1.16 2.41
C VAL A 140 4.68 0.09 2.52
N LEU A 141 3.77 0.12 3.50
CA LEU A 141 2.99 1.30 3.86
C LEU A 141 3.49 1.82 5.20
N ALA A 142 4.24 2.91 5.18
CA ALA A 142 4.63 3.61 6.40
C ALA A 142 3.49 4.54 6.84
N VAL A 143 3.16 4.55 8.14
CA VAL A 143 1.99 5.23 8.69
C VAL A 143 2.34 5.93 10.01
N GLY A 144 1.77 7.09 10.24
CA GLY A 144 1.91 7.83 11.49
C GLY A 144 1.21 9.18 11.46
N TYR A 145 1.33 9.91 12.54
CA TYR A 145 0.95 11.32 12.59
C TYR A 145 2.01 12.17 11.90
N SER A 146 1.61 13.23 11.23
CA SER A 146 2.53 14.12 10.52
C SER A 146 1.97 15.53 10.45
N ASP A 147 2.84 16.50 10.68
CA ASP A 147 2.57 17.93 10.46
C ASP A 147 3.06 18.38 9.06
N GLU A 148 3.53 17.44 8.23
CA GLU A 148 3.99 17.74 6.89
C GLU A 148 2.86 18.32 6.04
N GLN A 149 3.16 19.42 5.38
CA GLN A 149 2.25 20.00 4.42
C GLN A 149 2.33 19.23 3.09
N THR A 150 1.25 19.23 2.35
CA THR A 150 1.19 18.56 1.06
C THR A 150 2.31 18.99 0.14
N SER A 151 2.92 18.05 -0.56
CA SER A 151 4.03 18.36 -1.47
C SER A 151 3.56 19.17 -2.68
N ARG A 152 4.47 19.99 -3.21
CA ARG A 152 4.24 20.76 -4.46
C ARG A 152 3.75 19.87 -5.62
N ASN A 153 4.16 18.61 -5.66
CA ASN A 153 3.79 17.67 -6.72
C ASN A 153 2.43 16.99 -6.49
N HIS A 154 1.81 17.18 -5.32
CA HIS A 154 0.53 16.53 -5.02
C HIS A 154 -0.59 16.94 -5.99
N GLY A 155 -0.64 18.21 -6.37
CA GLY A 155 -1.61 18.75 -7.32
C GLY A 155 -1.31 18.45 -8.80
N ASN A 156 -0.10 17.99 -9.12
CA ASN A 156 0.27 17.70 -10.51
C ASN A 156 -0.42 16.42 -10.98
N ARG A 157 -1.35 16.57 -11.90
CA ARG A 157 -2.07 15.47 -12.54
C ARG A 157 -2.14 15.70 -14.03
N ILE A 158 -2.04 14.62 -14.79
CA ILE A 158 -2.30 14.67 -16.23
C ILE A 158 -3.75 15.12 -16.50
N ALA A 159 -3.98 15.72 -17.66
CA ALA A 159 -5.33 16.15 -18.04
C ALA A 159 -6.29 14.96 -18.17
N MET A 160 -7.57 15.18 -17.88
CA MET A 160 -8.57 14.11 -17.97
C MET A 160 -8.64 13.47 -19.37
N SER A 161 -8.39 14.24 -20.42
CA SER A 161 -8.33 13.76 -21.83
C SER A 161 -7.16 12.83 -22.12
N GLU A 162 -6.06 12.94 -21.34
CA GLU A 162 -4.90 12.03 -21.43
C GLU A 162 -5.12 10.80 -20.56
N PHE A 163 -5.76 10.97 -19.40
CA PHE A 163 -6.05 9.90 -18.46
C PHE A 163 -7.12 8.93 -18.97
N ALA A 164 -8.18 9.44 -19.58
CA ALA A 164 -9.33 8.64 -20.02
C ALA A 164 -9.62 8.83 -21.51
N ARG A 165 -9.77 7.73 -22.23
CA ARG A 165 -10.20 7.71 -23.63
C ARG A 165 -11.50 6.95 -23.75
N ARG A 166 -12.49 7.56 -24.45
CA ARG A 166 -13.75 6.89 -24.78
C ARG A 166 -13.56 6.01 -26.01
N LEU A 167 -13.87 4.73 -25.89
CA LEU A 167 -13.97 3.85 -27.06
C LEU A 167 -15.21 4.29 -27.85
N ARG A 168 -15.01 4.70 -29.09
CA ARG A 168 -16.11 4.97 -30.02
C ARG A 168 -16.41 3.68 -30.77
N GLY A 169 -17.68 3.34 -30.92
CA GLY A 169 -18.09 2.23 -31.77
C GLY A 169 -17.59 2.44 -33.19
N ILE A 170 -17.06 1.39 -33.81
CA ILE A 170 -16.80 1.39 -35.27
C ILE A 170 -18.18 1.34 -35.92
N SER A 171 -18.59 2.41 -36.60
CA SER A 171 -19.74 2.33 -37.52
C SER A 171 -19.31 1.41 -38.65
N ILE A 172 -19.83 0.19 -38.66
CA ILE A 172 -19.73 -0.69 -39.83
C ILE A 172 -20.71 -0.12 -40.84
N SER A 173 -20.21 0.60 -41.84
CA SER A 173 -20.93 1.02 -43.05
C SER A 173 -21.06 -0.14 -44.01
#